data_ee12ac14416a68e24cd64d7489c91fdb
#
_entry.id   ee12ac14416a68e24cd64d7489c91fdb
#
_cell.length_a   1.000
_cell.length_b   1.000
_cell.length_c   1.000
_cell.angle_alpha   90.00
_cell.angle_beta   90.00
_cell.angle_gamma   90.00
#
_symmetry.space_group_name_H-M   'P 1'
#
loop_
_entity.id
_entity.type
_entity.pdbx_description
1 polymer ?
#
loop_
_entity_poly.entity_id
_entity_poly.type
_entity_poly.pdbx_seq_one_letter_code
_entity_poly.pdbx_strand_id
1 'polypeptide(L)'
;MVAQADPAAPAESENPGRLGLLLSAAMFVLVVDTSLMNVSISAVVEDLGTTVSGVQSAIALEALVSAAFILISSKIGDLFGRKLAYTLGLLGYAVGAIAMVLAQDLRTVIIFWAIVGGLGASLLLPSMQSLIHGNFTGIAQRRVYAMVGAAAAIAAAIGPLIGGFITTVLTWRLGFALEVVVIAAVLSGLGLVKDVKFTGERRIDLVGAAFSVFAMGGVVLGILVWQEGGEAVAALLAIGFISLGLLAWWLVRRKRRGEVPLIDPTLFSSKPFRIGISGQMMQQIALGGLMIALPIFLQMVLEYTALGAGLMLAPLSLSMFAIATLAGRRAGRRRPAVIIRLGFALVAIGVLLVIPLVPRIEPDTGWWLAIPLAIAGAGLGLLVSQLNNYTLAPIEAERISEAAGVNSAAGSFGLSFGLALAGSLMLASLAFNFTTLANDSAVLPPDDKEQVATVLNEDAEVMSNTALEAQLAGEPPEIQAEIIRINDEARPRALQVALLVPLLAALIGLFNGFRMVRMPDVKPKADLEEFALGG
;
A
#
# COMPACT_ATOMS: atom_id res chain seq x y z
N MET A 1 38.74 33.18 -21.80
CA MET A 1 38.78 31.70 -21.65
C MET A 1 38.57 31.43 -20.17
N VAL A 2 37.29 31.37 -19.73
CA VAL A 2 36.93 31.07 -18.34
C VAL A 2 36.78 29.54 -18.32
N ALA A 3 37.65 28.88 -17.56
CA ALA A 3 37.56 27.46 -17.33
C ALA A 3 36.22 27.15 -16.65
N GLN A 4 35.32 26.46 -17.33
CA GLN A 4 34.17 25.81 -16.71
C GLN A 4 34.71 24.82 -15.70
N ALA A 5 34.44 25.06 -14.43
CA ALA A 5 34.70 24.11 -13.37
C ALA A 5 33.85 22.87 -13.66
N ASP A 6 34.50 21.77 -13.87
CA ASP A 6 33.91 20.43 -13.98
C ASP A 6 33.00 20.18 -12.77
N PRO A 7 31.74 19.79 -12.95
CA PRO A 7 30.89 19.45 -11.82
C PRO A 7 31.58 18.34 -11.02
N ALA A 8 31.89 18.63 -9.77
CA ALA A 8 32.63 17.72 -8.88
C ALA A 8 31.99 16.33 -8.95
N ALA A 9 32.79 15.34 -9.36
CA ALA A 9 32.39 13.94 -9.40
C ALA A 9 31.75 13.54 -8.05
N PRO A 10 30.66 12.77 -8.06
CA PRO A 10 30.01 12.35 -6.82
C PRO A 10 31.04 11.68 -5.92
N ALA A 11 31.12 12.14 -4.67
CA ALA A 11 32.08 11.59 -3.72
C ALA A 11 31.64 10.18 -3.35
N GLU A 12 32.28 9.15 -3.90
CA GLU A 12 32.00 7.75 -3.58
C GLU A 12 32.06 7.52 -2.06
N SER A 13 31.14 6.69 -1.54
CA SER A 13 31.14 6.33 -0.12
C SER A 13 32.35 5.42 0.17
N GLU A 14 32.98 5.59 1.33
CA GLU A 14 34.15 4.80 1.76
C GLU A 14 33.84 3.30 1.88
N ASN A 15 32.56 2.93 2.08
CA ASN A 15 32.09 1.54 2.22
C ASN A 15 30.76 1.33 1.45
N PRO A 16 30.80 1.24 0.12
CA PRO A 16 29.57 1.17 -0.69
C PRO A 16 28.72 -0.07 -0.39
N GLY A 17 29.33 -1.22 -0.06
CA GLY A 17 28.59 -2.43 0.28
C GLY A 17 27.78 -2.32 1.58
N ARG A 18 28.39 -1.73 2.62
CA ARG A 18 27.73 -1.56 3.92
C ARG A 18 26.61 -0.52 3.85
N LEU A 19 26.83 0.59 3.15
CA LEU A 19 25.77 1.61 2.95
C LEU A 19 24.61 1.04 2.14
N GLY A 20 24.89 0.28 1.07
CA GLY A 20 23.84 -0.39 0.28
C GLY A 20 23.02 -1.37 1.12
N LEU A 21 23.63 -2.12 2.03
CA LEU A 21 22.93 -3.02 2.95
C LEU A 21 22.03 -2.28 3.92
N LEU A 22 22.49 -1.15 4.50
CA LEU A 22 21.69 -0.33 5.42
C LEU A 22 20.45 0.28 4.73
N LEU A 23 20.62 0.79 3.52
CA LEU A 23 19.49 1.30 2.72
C LEU A 23 18.49 0.18 2.37
N SER A 24 19.00 -1.02 2.08
CA SER A 24 18.18 -2.20 1.84
C SER A 24 17.42 -2.65 3.10
N ALA A 25 18.06 -2.58 4.27
CA ALA A 25 17.41 -2.89 5.54
C ALA A 25 16.29 -1.89 5.89
N ALA A 26 16.50 -0.60 5.63
CA ALA A 26 15.44 0.40 5.80
C ALA A 26 14.23 0.14 4.86
N MET A 27 14.48 -0.24 3.61
CA MET A 27 13.42 -0.59 2.68
C MET A 27 12.69 -1.88 3.09
N PHE A 28 13.43 -2.86 3.63
CA PHE A 28 12.84 -4.09 4.15
C PHE A 28 11.85 -3.81 5.27
N VAL A 29 12.24 -2.97 6.25
CA VAL A 29 11.37 -2.58 7.38
C VAL A 29 10.10 -1.89 6.88
N LEU A 30 10.22 -0.89 5.99
CA LEU A 30 9.07 -0.18 5.42
C LEU A 30 8.01 -1.11 4.80
N VAL A 31 8.44 -2.20 4.17
CA VAL A 31 7.52 -3.11 3.48
C VAL A 31 7.02 -4.21 4.41
N VAL A 32 7.87 -4.70 5.33
CA VAL A 32 7.47 -5.78 6.25
C VAL A 32 6.46 -5.29 7.28
N ASP A 33 6.55 -4.04 7.73
CA ASP A 33 5.65 -3.38 8.66
C ASP A 33 4.18 -3.49 8.22
N THR A 34 3.87 -3.01 7.03
CA THR A 34 2.50 -3.11 6.47
C THR A 34 2.04 -4.56 6.35
N SER A 35 2.94 -5.47 5.96
CA SER A 35 2.61 -6.90 5.83
C SER A 35 2.32 -7.56 7.17
N LEU A 36 3.10 -7.22 8.21
CA LEU A 36 2.92 -7.69 9.58
C LEU A 36 1.58 -7.22 10.13
N MET A 37 1.27 -5.93 9.99
CA MET A 37 0.02 -5.37 10.51
C MET A 37 -1.21 -6.02 9.86
N ASN A 38 -1.19 -6.27 8.55
CA ASN A 38 -2.31 -6.91 7.84
C ASN A 38 -2.61 -8.34 8.31
N VAL A 39 -1.61 -9.12 8.71
CA VAL A 39 -1.82 -10.49 9.22
C VAL A 39 -2.02 -10.53 10.74
N SER A 40 -1.84 -9.42 11.43
CA SER A 40 -1.99 -9.31 12.89
C SER A 40 -3.32 -8.67 13.31
N ILE A 41 -4.21 -8.36 12.36
CA ILE A 41 -5.44 -7.58 12.63
C ILE A 41 -6.25 -8.18 13.78
N SER A 42 -6.53 -9.48 13.76
CA SER A 42 -7.32 -10.14 14.81
C SER A 42 -6.65 -10.05 16.19
N ALA A 43 -5.34 -10.30 16.24
CA ALA A 43 -4.58 -10.22 17.49
C ALA A 43 -4.52 -8.79 18.05
N VAL A 44 -4.43 -7.77 17.18
CA VAL A 44 -4.46 -6.36 17.59
C VAL A 44 -5.84 -5.96 18.07
N VAL A 45 -6.91 -6.42 17.40
CA VAL A 45 -8.30 -6.17 17.79
C VAL A 45 -8.57 -6.73 19.20
N GLU A 46 -8.19 -8.00 19.42
CA GLU A 46 -8.38 -8.68 20.71
C GLU A 46 -7.57 -8.02 21.83
N ASP A 47 -6.29 -7.73 21.59
CA ASP A 47 -5.34 -7.24 22.59
C ASP A 47 -5.60 -5.76 22.98
N LEU A 48 -6.08 -4.92 22.05
CA LEU A 48 -6.42 -3.50 22.31
C LEU A 48 -7.90 -3.28 22.63
N GLY A 49 -8.75 -4.33 22.58
CA GLY A 49 -10.19 -4.20 22.80
C GLY A 49 -10.85 -3.24 21.81
N THR A 50 -10.50 -3.33 20.54
CA THR A 50 -10.96 -2.43 19.46
C THR A 50 -11.71 -3.20 18.37
N THR A 51 -12.04 -2.51 17.28
CA THR A 51 -12.77 -3.08 16.13
C THR A 51 -11.84 -3.35 14.94
N VAL A 52 -12.26 -4.24 14.06
CA VAL A 52 -11.56 -4.50 12.79
C VAL A 52 -11.53 -3.23 11.93
N SER A 53 -12.64 -2.47 11.87
CA SER A 53 -12.73 -1.18 11.17
C SER A 53 -11.72 -0.16 11.70
N GLY A 54 -11.54 -0.09 13.03
CA GLY A 54 -10.55 0.78 13.65
C GLY A 54 -9.11 0.46 13.24
N VAL A 55 -8.74 -0.83 13.26
CA VAL A 55 -7.40 -1.27 12.81
C VAL A 55 -7.22 -1.06 11.31
N GLN A 56 -8.23 -1.37 10.50
CA GLN A 56 -8.20 -1.09 9.05
C GLN A 56 -8.03 0.39 8.75
N SER A 57 -8.75 1.25 9.50
CA SER A 57 -8.65 2.70 9.37
C SER A 57 -7.24 3.19 9.68
N ALA A 58 -6.58 2.61 10.70
CA ALA A 58 -5.19 2.94 11.02
C ALA A 58 -4.23 2.54 9.88
N ILE A 59 -4.38 1.33 9.30
CA ILE A 59 -3.56 0.86 8.17
C ILE A 59 -3.77 1.74 6.93
N ALA A 60 -5.01 2.06 6.60
CA ALA A 60 -5.32 2.92 5.47
C ALA A 60 -4.81 4.37 5.69
N LEU A 61 -4.87 4.85 6.93
CA LEU A 61 -4.40 6.19 7.30
C LEU A 61 -2.88 6.31 7.23
N GLU A 62 -2.12 5.28 7.63
CA GLU A 62 -0.65 5.26 7.47
C GLU A 62 -0.27 5.45 6.01
N ALA A 63 -0.83 4.64 5.11
CA ALA A 63 -0.61 4.75 3.67
C ALA A 63 -1.08 6.10 3.10
N LEU A 64 -2.19 6.67 3.61
CA LEU A 64 -2.69 7.98 3.21
C LEU A 64 -1.74 9.10 3.61
N VAL A 65 -1.27 9.11 4.87
CA VAL A 65 -0.34 10.12 5.37
C VAL A 65 0.95 10.07 4.57
N SER A 66 1.48 8.88 4.33
CA SER A 66 2.64 8.69 3.46
C SER A 66 2.39 9.28 2.06
N ALA A 67 1.26 8.97 1.42
CA ALA A 67 0.91 9.48 0.10
C ALA A 67 0.76 11.00 0.05
N ALA A 68 0.03 11.56 1.00
CA ALA A 68 -0.30 12.98 1.04
C ALA A 68 0.94 13.86 1.23
N PHE A 69 1.91 13.38 1.99
CA PHE A 69 3.09 14.15 2.35
C PHE A 69 4.34 13.82 1.52
N ILE A 70 4.38 12.76 0.72
CA ILE A 70 5.57 12.34 -0.02
C ILE A 70 6.13 13.42 -0.96
N LEU A 71 5.25 14.22 -1.60
CA LEU A 71 5.65 15.32 -2.48
C LEU A 71 6.26 16.49 -1.70
N ILE A 72 5.68 16.79 -0.54
CA ILE A 72 6.18 17.83 0.38
C ILE A 72 7.51 17.38 0.96
N SER A 73 7.59 16.14 1.40
CA SER A 73 8.77 15.51 1.99
C SER A 73 9.95 15.48 1.02
N SER A 74 9.69 15.24 -0.27
CA SER A 74 10.71 15.35 -1.32
C SER A 74 11.30 16.77 -1.36
N LYS A 75 10.46 17.82 -1.28
CA LYS A 75 10.91 19.23 -1.27
C LYS A 75 11.60 19.62 0.05
N ILE A 76 11.18 19.05 1.17
CA ILE A 76 11.88 19.22 2.46
C ILE A 76 13.31 18.70 2.36
N GLY A 77 13.51 17.51 1.74
CA GLY A 77 14.84 16.98 1.48
C GLY A 77 15.70 17.89 0.59
N ASP A 78 15.09 18.57 -0.38
CA ASP A 78 15.79 19.56 -1.23
C ASP A 78 16.23 20.80 -0.45
N LEU A 79 15.42 21.26 0.52
CA LEU A 79 15.71 22.47 1.31
C LEU A 79 16.73 22.26 2.40
N PHE A 80 16.56 21.20 3.20
CA PHE A 80 17.29 21.00 4.44
C PHE A 80 18.42 19.94 4.32
N GLY A 81 18.48 19.23 3.19
CA GLY A 81 19.43 18.14 2.96
C GLY A 81 18.78 16.77 2.98
N ARG A 82 19.20 15.92 2.05
CA ARG A 82 18.62 14.56 1.86
C ARG A 82 18.95 13.63 3.02
N LYS A 83 20.15 13.76 3.58
CA LYS A 83 20.57 13.00 4.76
C LYS A 83 19.72 13.35 5.98
N LEU A 84 19.46 14.63 6.23
CA LEU A 84 18.63 15.06 7.35
C LEU A 84 17.19 14.56 7.19
N ALA A 85 16.61 14.71 6.00
CA ALA A 85 15.26 14.21 5.72
C ALA A 85 15.15 12.69 5.91
N TYR A 86 16.13 11.92 5.45
CA TYR A 86 16.23 10.49 5.68
C TYR A 86 16.31 10.15 7.17
N THR A 87 17.15 10.88 7.92
CA THR A 87 17.31 10.68 9.38
C THR A 87 16.01 10.98 10.13
N LEU A 88 15.34 12.11 9.80
CA LEU A 88 14.05 12.45 10.41
C LEU A 88 12.97 11.43 10.05
N GLY A 89 13.00 10.91 8.82
CA GLY A 89 12.11 9.83 8.40
C GLY A 89 12.31 8.56 9.23
N LEU A 90 13.56 8.12 9.42
CA LEU A 90 13.88 6.97 10.27
C LEU A 90 13.47 7.18 11.72
N LEU A 91 13.70 8.38 12.27
CA LEU A 91 13.31 8.70 13.65
C LEU A 91 11.80 8.72 13.82
N GLY A 92 11.05 9.32 12.89
CA GLY A 92 9.59 9.30 12.90
C GLY A 92 9.05 7.86 12.83
N TYR A 93 9.63 7.06 11.96
CA TYR A 93 9.26 5.65 11.82
C TYR A 93 9.60 4.84 13.08
N ALA A 94 10.78 5.07 13.69
CA ALA A 94 11.14 4.46 14.96
C ALA A 94 10.18 4.83 16.10
N VAL A 95 9.74 6.09 16.17
CA VAL A 95 8.75 6.55 17.15
C VAL A 95 7.42 5.79 16.94
N GLY A 96 6.98 5.63 15.69
CA GLY A 96 5.81 4.82 15.35
C GLY A 96 5.96 3.37 15.84
N ALA A 97 7.07 2.71 15.50
CA ALA A 97 7.33 1.32 15.88
C ALA A 97 7.45 1.15 17.42
N ILE A 98 8.11 2.08 18.12
CA ILE A 98 8.16 2.08 19.59
C ILE A 98 6.76 2.23 20.19
N ALA A 99 5.96 3.14 19.64
CA ALA A 99 4.60 3.33 20.10
C ALA A 99 3.74 2.06 19.91
N MET A 100 3.93 1.31 18.81
CA MET A 100 3.26 0.02 18.59
C MET A 100 3.64 -1.01 19.66
N VAL A 101 4.91 -1.05 20.08
CA VAL A 101 5.35 -1.94 21.19
C VAL A 101 4.64 -1.60 22.49
N LEU A 102 4.37 -0.32 22.74
CA LEU A 102 3.82 0.19 23.99
C LEU A 102 2.29 0.45 23.93
N ALA A 103 1.66 0.27 22.76
CA ALA A 103 0.25 0.61 22.55
C ALA A 103 -0.68 -0.16 23.50
N GLN A 104 -1.61 0.57 24.10
CA GLN A 104 -2.67 0.05 24.96
C GLN A 104 -4.07 0.38 24.41
N ASP A 105 -4.14 1.21 23.38
CA ASP A 105 -5.37 1.64 22.75
C ASP A 105 -5.15 1.97 21.26
N LEU A 106 -6.24 2.01 20.51
CA LEU A 106 -6.24 2.34 19.09
C LEU A 106 -5.77 3.78 18.81
N ARG A 107 -5.97 4.72 19.74
CA ARG A 107 -5.56 6.12 19.54
C ARG A 107 -4.04 6.23 19.46
N THR A 108 -3.33 5.47 20.29
CA THR A 108 -1.86 5.38 20.23
C THR A 108 -1.39 4.86 18.87
N VAL A 109 -2.05 3.83 18.35
CA VAL A 109 -1.76 3.30 17.00
C VAL A 109 -2.00 4.36 15.93
N ILE A 110 -3.14 5.04 15.95
CA ILE A 110 -3.48 6.07 14.97
C ILE A 110 -2.50 7.25 15.02
N ILE A 111 -2.22 7.79 16.21
CA ILE A 111 -1.39 9.01 16.32
C ILE A 111 0.06 8.72 16.00
N PHE A 112 0.64 7.69 16.59
CA PHE A 112 2.09 7.48 16.49
C PHE A 112 2.49 6.60 15.32
N TRP A 113 1.78 5.51 15.07
CA TRP A 113 2.13 4.64 13.94
C TRP A 113 1.57 5.16 12.62
N ALA A 114 0.25 5.42 12.55
CA ALA A 114 -0.34 5.82 11.28
C ALA A 114 0.05 7.26 10.88
N ILE A 115 0.04 8.22 11.80
CA ILE A 115 0.35 9.63 11.46
C ILE A 115 1.86 9.86 11.53
N VAL A 116 2.53 9.65 12.68
CA VAL A 116 3.96 9.96 12.83
C VAL A 116 4.81 8.98 12.01
N GLY A 117 4.50 7.67 12.03
CA GLY A 117 5.14 6.66 11.19
C GLY A 117 4.93 6.93 9.70
N GLY A 118 3.70 7.22 9.27
CA GLY A 118 3.37 7.58 7.88
C GLY A 118 4.10 8.84 7.40
N LEU A 119 4.25 9.88 8.25
CA LEU A 119 5.10 11.05 7.95
C LEU A 119 6.58 10.63 7.82
N GLY A 120 7.05 9.72 8.68
CA GLY A 120 8.39 9.13 8.58
C GLY A 120 8.59 8.42 7.24
N ALA A 121 7.67 7.55 6.85
CA ALA A 121 7.70 6.83 5.57
C ALA A 121 7.72 7.79 4.37
N SER A 122 6.94 8.89 4.42
CA SER A 122 6.91 9.91 3.38
C SER A 122 8.26 10.60 3.14
N LEU A 123 9.08 10.76 4.19
CA LEU A 123 10.43 11.32 4.12
C LEU A 123 11.46 10.29 3.64
N LEU A 124 11.30 9.02 4.03
CA LEU A 124 12.26 7.95 3.75
C LEU A 124 12.39 7.66 2.25
N LEU A 125 11.28 7.40 1.57
CA LEU A 125 11.29 6.93 0.18
C LEU A 125 12.02 7.89 -0.78
N PRO A 126 11.65 9.19 -0.88
CA PRO A 126 12.31 10.11 -1.80
C PRO A 126 13.75 10.42 -1.38
N SER A 127 14.02 10.50 -0.07
CA SER A 127 15.38 10.75 0.43
C SER A 127 16.31 9.59 0.14
N MET A 128 15.88 8.35 0.35
CA MET A 128 16.64 7.14 0.07
C MET A 128 17.03 7.06 -1.41
N GLN A 129 16.09 7.30 -2.33
CA GLN A 129 16.38 7.30 -3.76
C GLN A 129 17.43 8.35 -4.14
N SER A 130 17.30 9.56 -3.58
CA SER A 130 18.27 10.64 -3.81
C SER A 130 19.65 10.34 -3.20
N LEU A 131 19.69 9.71 -2.01
CA LEU A 131 20.94 9.30 -1.39
C LEU A 131 21.65 8.20 -2.19
N ILE A 132 20.91 7.25 -2.76
CA ILE A 132 21.50 6.25 -3.66
C ILE A 132 22.10 6.94 -4.87
N HIS A 133 21.36 7.87 -5.48
CA HIS A 133 21.86 8.59 -6.66
C HIS A 133 23.11 9.42 -6.38
N GLY A 134 23.21 10.04 -5.20
CA GLY A 134 24.30 10.92 -4.85
C GLY A 134 25.51 10.25 -4.20
N ASN A 135 25.38 9.03 -3.66
CA ASN A 135 26.46 8.31 -2.98
C ASN A 135 27.07 7.18 -3.83
N PHE A 136 26.46 6.81 -4.93
CA PHE A 136 26.89 5.72 -5.78
C PHE A 136 26.88 6.14 -7.26
N THR A 137 27.79 5.58 -8.04
CA THR A 137 27.89 5.82 -9.49
C THR A 137 27.98 4.51 -10.26
N GLY A 138 27.59 4.52 -11.52
CA GLY A 138 27.79 3.41 -12.47
C GLY A 138 27.25 2.07 -11.97
N ILE A 139 28.09 1.05 -11.95
CA ILE A 139 27.73 -0.32 -11.56
C ILE A 139 27.34 -0.41 -10.07
N ALA A 140 28.01 0.34 -9.19
CA ALA A 140 27.70 0.35 -7.75
C ALA A 140 26.28 0.88 -7.49
N GLN A 141 25.88 1.94 -8.16
CA GLN A 141 24.53 2.51 -8.08
C GLN A 141 23.46 1.50 -8.51
N ARG A 142 23.66 0.84 -9.65
CA ARG A 142 22.76 -0.21 -10.14
C ARG A 142 22.63 -1.35 -9.14
N ARG A 143 23.74 -1.77 -8.56
CA ARG A 143 23.77 -2.85 -7.58
C ARG A 143 22.98 -2.48 -6.31
N VAL A 144 23.09 -1.24 -5.82
CA VAL A 144 22.35 -0.79 -4.64
C VAL A 144 20.86 -0.67 -4.93
N TYR A 145 20.45 -0.12 -6.07
CA TYR A 145 19.03 -0.14 -6.48
C TYR A 145 18.48 -1.57 -6.56
N ALA A 146 19.26 -2.50 -7.11
CA ALA A 146 18.85 -3.89 -7.16
C ALA A 146 18.73 -4.53 -5.77
N MET A 147 19.64 -4.20 -4.84
CA MET A 147 19.59 -4.69 -3.45
C MET A 147 18.37 -4.13 -2.71
N VAL A 148 18.07 -2.84 -2.84
CA VAL A 148 16.90 -2.19 -2.22
C VAL A 148 15.60 -2.76 -2.80
N GLY A 149 15.53 -2.93 -4.11
CA GLY A 149 14.39 -3.57 -4.77
C GLY A 149 14.20 -5.03 -4.35
N ALA A 150 15.30 -5.79 -4.22
CA ALA A 150 15.26 -7.16 -3.72
C ALA A 150 14.80 -7.23 -2.26
N ALA A 151 15.25 -6.30 -1.40
CA ALA A 151 14.82 -6.23 0.00
C ALA A 151 13.31 -5.96 0.10
N ALA A 152 12.78 -5.03 -0.68
CA ALA A 152 11.34 -4.78 -0.74
C ALA A 152 10.55 -6.01 -1.22
N ALA A 153 11.03 -6.68 -2.26
CA ALA A 153 10.38 -7.86 -2.81
C ALA A 153 10.42 -9.05 -1.83
N ILE A 154 11.54 -9.24 -1.13
CA ILE A 154 11.68 -10.25 -0.08
C ILE A 154 10.72 -9.93 1.08
N ALA A 155 10.70 -8.68 1.56
CA ALA A 155 9.80 -8.26 2.64
C ALA A 155 8.33 -8.51 2.29
N ALA A 156 7.90 -8.15 1.08
CA ALA A 156 6.55 -8.42 0.61
C ALA A 156 6.22 -9.92 0.50
N ALA A 157 7.20 -10.75 0.10
CA ALA A 157 7.02 -12.19 -0.07
C ALA A 157 6.94 -12.95 1.26
N ILE A 158 7.84 -12.64 2.19
CA ILE A 158 7.94 -13.37 3.46
C ILE A 158 7.25 -12.63 4.63
N GLY A 159 6.87 -11.37 4.44
CA GLY A 159 6.24 -10.52 5.45
C GLY A 159 5.01 -11.19 6.10
N PRO A 160 4.03 -11.66 5.34
CA PRO A 160 2.87 -12.34 5.91
C PRO A 160 3.23 -13.60 6.70
N LEU A 161 4.26 -14.36 6.27
CA LEU A 161 4.73 -15.56 6.97
C LEU A 161 5.44 -15.21 8.28
N ILE A 162 6.39 -14.28 8.23
CA ILE A 162 7.12 -13.82 9.43
C ILE A 162 6.17 -13.13 10.39
N GLY A 163 5.33 -12.22 9.90
CA GLY A 163 4.33 -11.51 10.71
C GLY A 163 3.36 -12.48 11.37
N GLY A 164 2.83 -13.44 10.60
CA GLY A 164 1.95 -14.47 11.11
C GLY A 164 2.61 -15.38 12.16
N PHE A 165 3.86 -15.80 11.93
CA PHE A 165 4.64 -16.59 12.88
C PHE A 165 4.88 -15.82 14.21
N ILE A 166 5.39 -14.59 14.11
CA ILE A 166 5.66 -13.75 15.30
C ILE A 166 4.37 -13.50 16.08
N THR A 167 3.28 -13.18 15.40
CA THR A 167 1.99 -12.90 16.03
C THR A 167 1.38 -14.11 16.71
N THR A 168 1.48 -15.29 16.09
CA THR A 168 0.87 -16.53 16.62
C THR A 168 1.69 -17.14 17.75
N VAL A 169 3.03 -17.18 17.61
CA VAL A 169 3.92 -17.91 18.55
C VAL A 169 4.40 -17.03 19.70
N LEU A 170 4.49 -15.71 19.44
CA LEU A 170 5.03 -14.73 20.39
C LEU A 170 3.99 -13.64 20.69
N THR A 171 4.15 -12.48 20.07
CA THR A 171 3.20 -11.36 20.13
C THR A 171 3.43 -10.43 18.94
N TRP A 172 2.36 -9.84 18.42
CA TRP A 172 2.44 -8.85 17.34
C TRP A 172 3.38 -7.69 17.67
N ARG A 173 3.47 -7.29 18.95
CA ARG A 173 4.37 -6.22 19.44
C ARG A 173 5.84 -6.53 19.17
N LEU A 174 6.24 -7.80 19.22
CA LEU A 174 7.63 -8.19 18.96
C LEU A 174 8.08 -7.93 17.53
N GLY A 175 7.15 -8.00 16.56
CA GLY A 175 7.43 -7.60 15.19
C GLY A 175 7.92 -6.16 15.11
N PHE A 176 7.19 -5.24 15.73
CA PHE A 176 7.58 -3.82 15.81
C PHE A 176 8.84 -3.59 16.65
N ALA A 177 9.05 -4.36 17.72
CA ALA A 177 10.30 -4.30 18.48
C ALA A 177 11.52 -4.68 17.63
N LEU A 178 11.41 -5.70 16.77
CA LEU A 178 12.46 -6.07 15.82
C LEU A 178 12.71 -4.97 14.79
N GLU A 179 11.67 -4.29 14.34
CA GLU A 179 11.79 -3.12 13.45
C GLU A 179 12.59 -2.00 14.11
N VAL A 180 12.32 -1.69 15.39
CA VAL A 180 13.11 -0.70 16.16
C VAL A 180 14.59 -1.08 16.17
N VAL A 181 14.93 -2.36 16.36
CA VAL A 181 16.32 -2.83 16.34
C VAL A 181 16.96 -2.62 14.97
N VAL A 182 16.26 -2.95 13.89
CA VAL A 182 16.76 -2.74 12.52
C VAL A 182 16.92 -1.25 12.22
N ILE A 183 15.96 -0.41 12.59
CA ILE A 183 16.04 1.04 12.41
C ILE A 183 17.21 1.62 13.20
N ALA A 184 17.44 1.19 14.45
CA ALA A 184 18.57 1.60 15.25
C ALA A 184 19.92 1.21 14.59
N ALA A 185 19.99 0.01 14.00
CA ALA A 185 21.16 -0.41 13.23
C ALA A 185 21.39 0.48 12.00
N VAL A 186 20.33 0.84 11.28
CA VAL A 186 20.41 1.77 10.13
C VAL A 186 20.86 3.15 10.58
N LEU A 187 20.29 3.68 11.67
CA LEU A 187 20.67 4.98 12.25
C LEU A 187 22.14 5.01 12.68
N SER A 188 22.66 3.92 13.25
CA SER A 188 24.08 3.81 13.63
C SER A 188 25.03 3.91 12.43
N GLY A 189 24.55 3.57 11.25
CA GLY A 189 25.31 3.63 10.00
C GLY A 189 25.21 4.95 9.25
N LEU A 190 24.47 5.95 9.75
CA LEU A 190 24.29 7.26 9.08
C LEU A 190 25.62 8.02 8.85
N GLY A 191 26.67 7.71 9.59
CA GLY A 191 28.02 8.25 9.36
C GLY A 191 28.57 7.94 7.96
N LEU A 192 28.13 6.82 7.36
CA LEU A 192 28.54 6.40 6.00
C LEU A 192 27.81 7.17 4.89
N VAL A 193 26.70 7.82 5.20
CA VAL A 193 25.89 8.57 4.24
C VAL A 193 26.50 9.96 4.07
N LYS A 194 26.92 10.29 2.86
CA LYS A 194 27.27 11.67 2.47
C LYS A 194 26.01 12.40 2.03
N ASP A 195 25.83 13.64 2.50
CA ASP A 195 24.67 14.45 2.10
C ASP A 195 24.74 14.85 0.64
N VAL A 196 23.60 14.92 -0.01
CA VAL A 196 23.48 15.30 -1.42
C VAL A 196 23.02 16.75 -1.49
N LYS A 197 23.90 17.64 -1.95
CA LYS A 197 23.57 19.06 -2.11
C LYS A 197 22.60 19.25 -3.27
N PHE A 198 21.49 19.91 -2.99
CA PHE A 198 20.52 20.29 -4.00
C PHE A 198 20.94 21.61 -4.68
N THR A 199 20.97 21.61 -6.01
CA THR A 199 21.39 22.76 -6.83
C THR A 199 20.22 23.54 -7.45
N GLY A 200 18.97 23.09 -7.24
CA GLY A 200 17.76 23.73 -7.78
C GLY A 200 17.17 24.85 -6.92
N GLU A 201 16.03 25.38 -7.33
CA GLU A 201 15.32 26.41 -6.57
C GLU A 201 14.75 25.87 -5.26
N ARG A 202 15.11 26.53 -4.16
CA ARG A 202 14.69 26.18 -2.79
C ARG A 202 13.37 26.85 -2.41
N ARG A 203 12.28 26.54 -3.13
CA ARG A 203 10.94 27.08 -2.83
C ARG A 203 9.92 25.96 -2.73
N ILE A 204 9.09 26.00 -1.70
CA ILE A 204 7.95 25.08 -1.53
C ILE A 204 6.68 25.80 -1.94
N ASP A 205 5.85 25.14 -2.74
CA ASP A 205 4.50 25.55 -3.05
C ASP A 205 3.55 25.09 -1.93
N LEU A 206 3.48 25.87 -0.84
CA LEU A 206 2.66 25.53 0.32
C LEU A 206 1.16 25.43 -0.01
N VAL A 207 0.67 26.25 -0.96
CA VAL A 207 -0.74 26.21 -1.37
C VAL A 207 -1.04 24.97 -2.18
N GLY A 208 -0.18 24.61 -3.13
CA GLY A 208 -0.29 23.35 -3.86
C GLY A 208 -0.15 22.14 -2.93
N ALA A 209 0.75 22.21 -1.94
CA ALA A 209 0.90 21.19 -0.91
C ALA A 209 -0.38 21.02 -0.08
N ALA A 210 -0.99 22.10 0.40
CA ALA A 210 -2.24 22.06 1.14
C ALA A 210 -3.37 21.43 0.30
N PHE A 211 -3.54 21.87 -0.95
CA PHE A 211 -4.55 21.27 -1.84
C PHE A 211 -4.29 19.79 -2.09
N SER A 212 -3.03 19.34 -2.20
CA SER A 212 -2.69 17.92 -2.36
C SER A 212 -3.10 17.11 -1.14
N VAL A 213 -2.81 17.59 0.08
CA VAL A 213 -3.19 16.92 1.34
C VAL A 213 -4.71 16.84 1.48
N PHE A 214 -5.43 17.94 1.25
CA PHE A 214 -6.90 17.96 1.34
C PHE A 214 -7.55 17.12 0.22
N ALA A 215 -6.97 17.06 -0.97
CA ALA A 215 -7.48 16.22 -2.05
C ALA A 215 -7.40 14.74 -1.70
N MET A 216 -6.22 14.25 -1.31
CA MET A 216 -6.03 12.86 -0.94
C MET A 216 -6.73 12.51 0.37
N GLY A 217 -6.56 13.36 1.39
CA GLY A 217 -7.15 13.19 2.71
C GLY A 217 -8.67 13.18 2.67
N GLY A 218 -9.29 14.14 1.99
CA GLY A 218 -10.75 14.24 1.90
C GLY A 218 -11.39 13.01 1.27
N VAL A 219 -10.80 12.47 0.19
CA VAL A 219 -11.33 11.27 -0.46
C VAL A 219 -11.21 10.04 0.44
N VAL A 220 -10.02 9.76 0.98
CA VAL A 220 -9.81 8.53 1.76
C VAL A 220 -10.50 8.61 3.12
N LEU A 221 -10.38 9.76 3.83
CA LEU A 221 -11.09 9.94 5.11
C LEU A 221 -12.61 9.91 4.94
N GLY A 222 -13.12 10.44 3.81
CA GLY A 222 -14.55 10.34 3.50
C GLY A 222 -15.02 8.89 3.36
N ILE A 223 -14.20 8.01 2.79
CA ILE A 223 -14.50 6.58 2.69
C ILE A 223 -14.41 5.91 4.07
N LEU A 224 -13.40 6.22 4.89
CA LEU A 224 -13.24 5.63 6.22
C LEU A 224 -14.37 6.07 7.17
N VAL A 225 -14.76 7.35 7.14
CA VAL A 225 -15.90 7.85 7.93
C VAL A 225 -17.23 7.24 7.48
N TRP A 226 -17.37 6.94 6.18
CA TRP A 226 -18.53 6.19 5.68
C TRP A 226 -18.62 4.79 6.30
N GLN A 227 -17.52 4.11 6.47
CA GLN A 227 -17.42 2.81 7.12
C GLN A 227 -17.97 2.85 8.57
N GLU A 228 -17.71 3.94 9.29
CA GLU A 228 -18.17 4.16 10.68
C GLU A 228 -19.59 4.77 10.77
N GLY A 229 -20.31 4.92 9.66
CA GLY A 229 -21.65 5.50 9.62
C GLY A 229 -21.72 7.00 9.92
N GLY A 230 -20.58 7.71 9.81
CA GLY A 230 -20.48 9.12 10.17
C GLY A 230 -21.17 10.08 9.20
N GLU A 231 -21.73 11.19 9.71
CA GLU A 231 -22.44 12.20 8.90
C GLU A 231 -21.52 13.05 8.01
N ALA A 232 -20.21 13.07 8.28
CA ALA A 232 -19.25 13.94 7.59
C ALA A 232 -18.80 13.43 6.19
N VAL A 233 -19.28 12.28 5.74
CA VAL A 233 -18.86 11.62 4.48
C VAL A 233 -18.98 12.56 3.27
N ALA A 234 -20.16 13.13 3.06
CA ALA A 234 -20.41 14.01 1.92
C ALA A 234 -19.51 15.27 1.94
N ALA A 235 -19.29 15.83 3.13
CA ALA A 235 -18.43 17.00 3.30
C ALA A 235 -16.96 16.66 3.02
N LEU A 236 -16.46 15.53 3.53
CA LEU A 236 -15.08 15.08 3.29
C LEU A 236 -14.83 14.75 1.82
N LEU A 237 -15.74 14.02 1.17
CA LEU A 237 -15.64 13.74 -0.27
C LEU A 237 -15.70 15.03 -1.10
N ALA A 238 -16.59 15.97 -0.75
CA ALA A 238 -16.66 17.27 -1.42
C ALA A 238 -15.35 18.05 -1.25
N ILE A 239 -14.79 18.12 -0.04
CA ILE A 239 -13.47 18.74 0.21
C ILE A 239 -12.40 18.05 -0.66
N GLY A 240 -12.37 16.72 -0.71
CA GLY A 240 -11.41 15.96 -1.52
C GLY A 240 -11.49 16.30 -3.01
N PHE A 241 -12.67 16.20 -3.62
CA PHE A 241 -12.84 16.47 -5.05
C PHE A 241 -12.68 17.96 -5.41
N ILE A 242 -13.17 18.87 -4.59
CA ILE A 242 -12.97 20.32 -4.79
C ILE A 242 -11.48 20.65 -4.70
N SER A 243 -10.78 20.12 -3.69
CA SER A 243 -9.33 20.35 -3.52
C SER A 243 -8.52 19.75 -4.67
N LEU A 244 -8.93 18.63 -5.25
CA LEU A 244 -8.31 18.06 -6.45
C LEU A 244 -8.46 19.00 -7.66
N GLY A 245 -9.65 19.54 -7.87
CA GLY A 245 -9.90 20.55 -8.91
C GLY A 245 -9.09 21.82 -8.71
N LEU A 246 -9.05 22.33 -7.47
CA LEU A 246 -8.26 23.49 -7.09
C LEU A 246 -6.76 23.25 -7.24
N LEU A 247 -6.26 22.07 -6.89
CA LEU A 247 -4.88 21.68 -7.12
C LEU A 247 -4.52 21.76 -8.60
N ALA A 248 -5.31 21.11 -9.45
CA ALA A 248 -5.07 21.13 -10.89
C ALA A 248 -5.06 22.55 -11.47
N TRP A 249 -6.05 23.36 -11.09
CA TRP A 249 -6.12 24.79 -11.49
C TRP A 249 -4.91 25.59 -10.98
N TRP A 250 -4.51 25.40 -9.71
CA TRP A 250 -3.41 26.10 -9.08
C TRP A 250 -2.07 25.79 -9.73
N LEU A 251 -1.76 24.52 -9.99
CA LEU A 251 -0.54 24.08 -10.64
C LEU A 251 -0.40 24.70 -12.03
N VAL A 252 -1.47 24.68 -12.84
CA VAL A 252 -1.48 25.31 -14.18
C VAL A 252 -1.33 26.82 -14.09
N ARG A 253 -2.03 27.49 -13.16
CA ARG A 253 -1.94 28.94 -12.95
C ARG A 253 -0.54 29.36 -12.56
N ARG A 254 0.09 28.64 -11.61
CA ARG A 254 1.42 28.91 -11.10
C ARG A 254 2.49 28.75 -12.20
N LYS A 255 2.38 27.68 -12.98
CA LYS A 255 3.24 27.46 -14.15
C LYS A 255 3.14 28.56 -15.20
N ARG A 256 1.93 29.04 -15.49
CA ARG A 256 1.71 30.16 -16.42
C ARG A 256 2.30 31.49 -15.94
N ARG A 257 2.49 31.64 -14.63
CA ARG A 257 3.15 32.83 -14.02
C ARG A 257 4.66 32.70 -13.96
N GLY A 258 5.25 31.58 -14.44
CA GLY A 258 6.68 31.35 -14.35
C GLY A 258 7.17 30.98 -12.94
N GLU A 259 6.24 30.67 -12.01
CA GLU A 259 6.56 30.24 -10.66
C GLU A 259 6.72 28.73 -10.61
N VAL A 260 7.54 28.22 -9.67
CA VAL A 260 7.73 26.78 -9.48
C VAL A 260 6.51 26.18 -8.76
N PRO A 261 5.71 25.31 -9.42
CA PRO A 261 4.60 24.61 -8.79
C PRO A 261 5.10 23.42 -7.95
N LEU A 262 4.22 22.85 -7.10
CA LEU A 262 4.53 21.62 -6.35
C LEU A 262 4.87 20.47 -7.30
N ILE A 263 4.09 20.32 -8.35
CA ILE A 263 4.28 19.37 -9.46
C ILE A 263 4.17 20.15 -10.75
N ASP A 264 5.12 19.98 -11.66
CA ASP A 264 5.03 20.60 -12.98
C ASP A 264 3.95 19.92 -13.84
N PRO A 265 2.85 20.63 -14.18
CA PRO A 265 1.76 20.04 -14.96
C PRO A 265 2.17 19.57 -16.35
N THR A 266 3.32 20.00 -16.88
CA THR A 266 3.82 19.54 -18.18
C THR A 266 4.26 18.08 -18.16
N LEU A 267 4.53 17.48 -16.99
CA LEU A 267 4.73 16.03 -16.87
C LEU A 267 3.54 15.26 -17.43
N PHE A 268 2.33 15.77 -17.17
CA PHE A 268 1.10 15.13 -17.64
C PHE A 268 0.79 15.38 -19.12
N SER A 269 1.61 16.12 -19.85
CA SER A 269 1.49 16.21 -21.31
C SER A 269 1.87 14.90 -22.02
N SER A 270 2.77 14.11 -21.42
CA SER A 270 3.16 12.80 -21.90
C SER A 270 2.04 11.77 -21.70
N LYS A 271 1.48 11.25 -22.78
CA LYS A 271 0.45 10.19 -22.73
C LYS A 271 0.93 8.92 -22.03
N PRO A 272 2.16 8.40 -22.32
CA PRO A 272 2.67 7.22 -21.61
C PRO A 272 2.79 7.43 -20.10
N PHE A 273 3.26 8.61 -19.66
CA PHE A 273 3.36 8.95 -18.25
C PHE A 273 2.00 8.94 -17.55
N ARG A 274 0.99 9.61 -18.12
CA ARG A 274 -0.38 9.62 -17.56
C ARG A 274 -0.98 8.23 -17.41
N ILE A 275 -0.83 7.41 -18.45
CA ILE A 275 -1.39 6.05 -18.44
C ILE A 275 -0.57 5.16 -17.50
N GLY A 276 0.74 5.38 -17.41
CA GLY A 276 1.63 4.69 -16.47
C GLY A 276 1.27 4.97 -15.01
N ILE A 277 1.08 6.25 -14.64
CA ILE A 277 0.62 6.64 -13.28
C ILE A 277 -0.74 6.04 -12.96
N SER A 278 -1.71 6.10 -13.89
CA SER A 278 -3.00 5.44 -13.70
C SER A 278 -2.84 3.93 -13.51
N GLY A 279 -1.94 3.29 -14.25
CA GLY A 279 -1.59 1.88 -14.04
C GLY A 279 -1.00 1.63 -12.66
N GLN A 280 -0.07 2.46 -12.20
CA GLN A 280 0.53 2.37 -10.86
C GLN A 280 -0.53 2.47 -9.76
N MET A 281 -1.44 3.43 -9.90
CA MET A 281 -2.55 3.59 -8.95
C MET A 281 -3.48 2.36 -8.97
N MET A 282 -3.85 1.84 -10.15
CA MET A 282 -4.70 0.65 -10.26
C MET A 282 -4.03 -0.62 -9.70
N GLN A 283 -2.73 -0.78 -9.91
CA GLN A 283 -1.96 -1.88 -9.30
C GLN A 283 -2.03 -1.84 -7.78
N GLN A 284 -1.84 -0.67 -7.20
CA GLN A 284 -1.82 -0.50 -5.75
C GLN A 284 -3.22 -0.58 -5.13
N ILE A 285 -4.26 -0.13 -5.83
CA ILE A 285 -5.67 -0.35 -5.42
C ILE A 285 -5.97 -1.86 -5.39
N ALA A 286 -5.54 -2.60 -6.41
CA ALA A 286 -5.74 -4.04 -6.45
C ALA A 286 -4.99 -4.75 -5.31
N LEU A 287 -3.74 -4.36 -5.06
CA LEU A 287 -2.95 -4.91 -3.95
C LEU A 287 -3.59 -4.58 -2.59
N GLY A 288 -3.94 -3.32 -2.33
CA GLY A 288 -4.57 -2.89 -1.08
C GLY A 288 -5.88 -3.60 -0.80
N GLY A 289 -6.74 -3.72 -1.83
CA GLY A 289 -8.01 -4.44 -1.70
C GLY A 289 -7.84 -5.93 -1.34
N LEU A 290 -6.83 -6.60 -1.92
CA LEU A 290 -6.52 -7.99 -1.57
C LEU A 290 -5.91 -8.10 -0.17
N MET A 291 -5.02 -7.16 0.20
CA MET A 291 -4.28 -7.18 1.47
C MET A 291 -5.16 -6.89 2.69
N ILE A 292 -6.33 -6.29 2.53
CA ILE A 292 -7.28 -6.08 3.62
C ILE A 292 -8.37 -7.16 3.65
N ALA A 293 -8.98 -7.44 2.52
CA ALA A 293 -10.14 -8.33 2.46
C ALA A 293 -9.79 -9.79 2.79
N LEU A 294 -8.68 -10.32 2.25
CA LEU A 294 -8.30 -11.72 2.44
C LEU A 294 -7.87 -12.05 3.88
N PRO A 295 -6.96 -11.29 4.54
CA PRO A 295 -6.59 -11.58 5.92
C PRO A 295 -7.77 -11.57 6.88
N ILE A 296 -8.69 -10.61 6.72
CA ILE A 296 -9.89 -10.54 7.58
C ILE A 296 -10.77 -11.76 7.38
N PHE A 297 -11.04 -12.16 6.14
CA PHE A 297 -11.81 -13.37 5.86
C PHE A 297 -11.16 -14.62 6.46
N LEU A 298 -9.85 -14.79 6.26
CA LEU A 298 -9.11 -15.93 6.76
C LEU A 298 -9.11 -15.99 8.30
N GLN A 299 -9.01 -14.86 8.98
CA GLN A 299 -8.89 -14.81 10.43
C GLN A 299 -10.24 -14.74 11.13
N MET A 300 -11.20 -13.94 10.64
CA MET A 300 -12.49 -13.72 11.30
C MET A 300 -13.59 -14.70 10.87
N VAL A 301 -13.51 -15.24 9.66
CA VAL A 301 -14.53 -16.16 9.12
C VAL A 301 -14.06 -17.61 9.20
N LEU A 302 -12.84 -17.89 8.73
CA LEU A 302 -12.25 -19.22 8.75
C LEU A 302 -11.47 -19.51 10.04
N GLU A 303 -11.36 -18.54 10.94
CA GLU A 303 -10.71 -18.63 12.26
C GLU A 303 -9.25 -19.13 12.19
N TYR A 304 -8.57 -18.85 11.08
CA TYR A 304 -7.16 -19.16 11.00
C TYR A 304 -6.35 -18.27 11.93
N THR A 305 -5.34 -18.85 12.57
CA THR A 305 -4.32 -18.08 13.26
C THR A 305 -3.62 -17.12 12.29
N ALA A 306 -2.96 -16.08 12.79
CA ALA A 306 -2.19 -15.18 11.94
C ALA A 306 -1.17 -15.92 11.06
N LEU A 307 -0.53 -16.98 11.59
CA LEU A 307 0.34 -17.86 10.81
C LEU A 307 -0.41 -18.64 9.73
N GLY A 308 -1.57 -19.19 10.06
CA GLY A 308 -2.44 -19.88 9.10
C GLY A 308 -2.85 -18.97 7.95
N ALA A 309 -3.29 -17.75 8.26
CA ALA A 309 -3.63 -16.73 7.27
C ALA A 309 -2.40 -16.35 6.41
N GLY A 310 -1.22 -16.16 7.04
CA GLY A 310 0.04 -15.93 6.33
C GLY A 310 0.40 -17.05 5.35
N LEU A 311 0.23 -18.32 5.76
CA LEU A 311 0.46 -19.48 4.90
C LEU A 311 -0.52 -19.54 3.72
N MET A 312 -1.80 -19.20 3.94
CA MET A 312 -2.79 -19.13 2.85
C MET A 312 -2.51 -17.98 1.87
N LEU A 313 -1.88 -16.89 2.32
CA LEU A 313 -1.46 -15.76 1.47
C LEU A 313 -0.09 -15.98 0.82
N ALA A 314 0.71 -16.95 1.28
CA ALA A 314 2.04 -17.23 0.75
C ALA A 314 2.06 -17.49 -0.78
N PRO A 315 1.10 -18.19 -1.41
CA PRO A 315 1.06 -18.35 -2.86
C PRO A 315 1.00 -17.03 -3.63
N LEU A 316 0.26 -16.03 -3.11
CA LEU A 316 0.20 -14.68 -3.69
C LEU A 316 1.58 -13.99 -3.62
N SER A 317 2.16 -13.93 -2.42
CA SER A 317 3.40 -13.19 -2.14
C SER A 317 4.61 -13.84 -2.80
N LEU A 318 4.75 -15.18 -2.71
CA LEU A 318 5.87 -15.90 -3.29
C LEU A 318 5.84 -15.90 -4.83
N SER A 319 4.66 -16.05 -5.44
CA SER A 319 4.53 -15.95 -6.89
C SER A 319 4.81 -14.53 -7.37
N MET A 320 4.34 -13.50 -6.65
CA MET A 320 4.66 -12.11 -6.93
C MET A 320 6.17 -11.88 -6.93
N PHE A 321 6.89 -12.32 -5.90
CA PHE A 321 8.34 -12.22 -5.79
C PHE A 321 9.06 -12.97 -6.92
N ALA A 322 8.71 -14.24 -7.13
CA ALA A 322 9.35 -15.08 -8.14
C ALA A 322 9.20 -14.49 -9.55
N ILE A 323 7.98 -14.08 -9.90
CA ILE A 323 7.69 -13.52 -11.22
C ILE A 323 8.29 -12.12 -11.38
N ALA A 324 8.26 -11.26 -10.36
CA ALA A 324 8.92 -9.95 -10.41
C ALA A 324 10.42 -10.10 -10.67
N THR A 325 11.08 -11.02 -9.97
CA THR A 325 12.52 -11.31 -10.16
C THR A 325 12.82 -11.88 -11.53
N LEU A 326 12.03 -12.87 -11.99
CA LEU A 326 12.21 -13.48 -13.31
C LEU A 326 11.99 -12.46 -14.46
N ALA A 327 10.92 -11.66 -14.34
CA ALA A 327 10.58 -10.63 -15.33
C ALA A 327 11.63 -9.51 -15.35
N GLY A 328 12.14 -9.11 -14.16
CA GLY A 328 13.23 -8.14 -14.04
C GLY A 328 14.52 -8.60 -14.72
N ARG A 329 14.92 -9.87 -14.50
CA ARG A 329 16.10 -10.48 -15.18
C ARG A 329 15.95 -10.58 -16.70
N ARG A 330 14.74 -10.58 -17.22
CA ARG A 330 14.41 -10.65 -18.66
C ARG A 330 13.95 -9.31 -19.22
N ALA A 331 14.14 -8.22 -18.48
CA ALA A 331 13.81 -6.87 -18.95
C ALA A 331 14.54 -6.57 -20.26
N GLY A 332 13.87 -5.82 -21.14
CA GLY A 332 14.39 -5.52 -22.49
C GLY A 332 14.12 -6.58 -23.57
N ARG A 333 13.78 -7.84 -23.21
CA ARG A 333 13.47 -8.89 -24.21
C ARG A 333 12.07 -8.79 -24.83
N ARG A 334 11.13 -8.19 -24.11
CA ARG A 334 9.75 -7.96 -24.56
C ARG A 334 9.32 -6.55 -24.23
N ARG A 335 8.36 -6.04 -24.99
CA ARG A 335 7.77 -4.71 -24.76
C ARG A 335 7.16 -4.62 -23.37
N PRO A 336 7.54 -3.63 -22.53
CA PRO A 336 6.99 -3.46 -21.19
C PRO A 336 5.45 -3.39 -21.18
N ALA A 337 4.85 -2.69 -22.17
CA ALA A 337 3.40 -2.56 -22.32
C ALA A 337 2.67 -3.93 -22.44
N VAL A 338 3.28 -4.92 -23.12
CA VAL A 338 2.69 -6.26 -23.26
C VAL A 338 2.74 -7.00 -21.92
N ILE A 339 3.86 -6.86 -21.18
CA ILE A 339 4.02 -7.49 -19.86
C ILE A 339 3.03 -6.88 -18.86
N ILE A 340 2.88 -5.55 -18.86
CA ILE A 340 1.92 -4.83 -18.00
C ILE A 340 0.48 -5.30 -18.30
N ARG A 341 0.10 -5.38 -19.57
CA ARG A 341 -1.22 -5.89 -19.98
C ARG A 341 -1.46 -7.30 -19.45
N LEU A 342 -0.47 -8.20 -19.63
CA LEU A 342 -0.56 -9.57 -19.11
C LEU A 342 -0.65 -9.58 -17.58
N GLY A 343 0.10 -8.72 -16.89
CA GLY A 343 0.04 -8.58 -15.44
C GLY A 343 -1.38 -8.27 -14.95
N PHE A 344 -2.01 -7.23 -15.50
CA PHE A 344 -3.39 -6.89 -15.14
C PHE A 344 -4.39 -7.98 -15.50
N ALA A 345 -4.20 -8.67 -16.62
CA ALA A 345 -5.05 -9.81 -17.00
C ALA A 345 -4.95 -10.95 -15.99
N LEU A 346 -3.75 -11.30 -15.53
CA LEU A 346 -3.56 -12.33 -14.51
C LEU A 346 -4.14 -11.93 -13.15
N VAL A 347 -3.98 -10.65 -12.73
CA VAL A 347 -4.65 -10.17 -11.51
C VAL A 347 -6.17 -10.32 -11.63
N ALA A 348 -6.76 -9.86 -12.73
CA ALA A 348 -8.20 -9.97 -12.94
C ALA A 348 -8.66 -11.44 -12.95
N ILE A 349 -7.94 -12.34 -13.62
CA ILE A 349 -8.27 -13.77 -13.66
C ILE A 349 -8.15 -14.38 -12.26
N GLY A 350 -7.05 -14.10 -11.53
CA GLY A 350 -6.86 -14.64 -10.19
C GLY A 350 -7.99 -14.22 -9.25
N VAL A 351 -8.32 -12.93 -9.20
CA VAL A 351 -9.44 -12.42 -8.37
C VAL A 351 -10.78 -12.99 -8.81
N LEU A 352 -11.04 -13.05 -10.12
CA LEU A 352 -12.28 -13.63 -10.67
C LEU A 352 -12.44 -15.11 -10.29
N LEU A 353 -11.35 -15.86 -10.13
CA LEU A 353 -11.39 -17.23 -9.67
C LEU A 353 -11.59 -17.35 -8.15
N VAL A 354 -11.11 -16.39 -7.36
CA VAL A 354 -11.32 -16.35 -5.90
C VAL A 354 -12.81 -16.14 -5.58
N ILE A 355 -13.48 -15.19 -6.22
CA ILE A 355 -14.85 -14.79 -5.90
C ILE A 355 -15.84 -15.97 -5.78
N PRO A 356 -15.95 -16.92 -6.75
CA PRO A 356 -16.89 -18.04 -6.64
C PRO A 356 -16.44 -19.14 -5.67
N LEU A 357 -15.17 -19.16 -5.27
CA LEU A 357 -14.66 -20.11 -4.29
C LEU A 357 -15.02 -19.72 -2.85
N VAL A 358 -15.08 -18.41 -2.56
CA VAL A 358 -15.29 -17.87 -1.21
C VAL A 358 -16.45 -18.55 -0.45
N PRO A 359 -17.67 -18.71 -1.01
CA PRO A 359 -18.76 -19.35 -0.29
C PRO A 359 -18.62 -20.88 -0.12
N ARG A 360 -17.59 -21.49 -0.71
CA ARG A 360 -17.34 -22.94 -0.71
C ARG A 360 -16.14 -23.35 0.12
N ILE A 361 -15.45 -22.35 0.68
CA ILE A 361 -14.24 -22.58 1.46
C ILE A 361 -14.62 -22.73 2.92
N GLU A 362 -14.21 -23.87 3.45
CA GLU A 362 -14.24 -24.23 4.87
C GLU A 362 -12.81 -24.21 5.44
N PRO A 363 -12.62 -24.23 6.77
CA PRO A 363 -11.28 -24.18 7.37
C PRO A 363 -10.29 -25.23 6.88
N ASP A 364 -10.75 -26.40 6.46
CA ASP A 364 -9.92 -27.50 5.92
C ASP A 364 -9.66 -27.39 4.41
N THR A 365 -10.46 -26.62 3.69
CA THR A 365 -10.37 -26.45 2.21
C THR A 365 -9.76 -25.13 1.77
N GLY A 366 -9.28 -24.31 2.70
CA GLY A 366 -8.69 -22.98 2.41
C GLY A 366 -7.55 -23.01 1.38
N TRP A 367 -6.83 -24.13 1.26
CA TRP A 367 -5.77 -24.31 0.26
C TRP A 367 -6.26 -24.22 -1.20
N TRP A 368 -7.56 -24.31 -1.47
CA TRP A 368 -8.13 -24.08 -2.80
C TRP A 368 -7.87 -22.66 -3.32
N LEU A 369 -7.64 -21.71 -2.42
CA LEU A 369 -7.23 -20.34 -2.79
C LEU A 369 -5.81 -20.28 -3.36
N ALA A 370 -4.97 -21.29 -3.15
CA ALA A 370 -3.54 -21.24 -3.51
C ALA A 370 -3.31 -20.96 -5.00
N ILE A 371 -4.05 -21.65 -5.90
CA ILE A 371 -3.89 -21.46 -7.35
C ILE A 371 -4.38 -20.07 -7.80
N PRO A 372 -5.61 -19.63 -7.48
CA PRO A 372 -6.08 -18.29 -7.82
C PRO A 372 -5.17 -17.18 -7.27
N LEU A 373 -4.72 -17.31 -6.04
CA LEU A 373 -3.82 -16.33 -5.42
C LEU A 373 -2.43 -16.33 -6.06
N ALA A 374 -1.88 -17.50 -6.44
CA ALA A 374 -0.64 -17.58 -7.20
C ALA A 374 -0.75 -16.90 -8.57
N ILE A 375 -1.89 -17.04 -9.26
CA ILE A 375 -2.16 -16.36 -10.53
C ILE A 375 -2.21 -14.83 -10.33
N ALA A 376 -2.94 -14.37 -9.33
CA ALA A 376 -3.02 -12.93 -8.99
C ALA A 376 -1.63 -12.37 -8.62
N GLY A 377 -0.89 -13.09 -7.78
CA GLY A 377 0.47 -12.73 -7.39
C GLY A 377 1.44 -12.67 -8.57
N ALA A 378 1.37 -13.66 -9.47
CA ALA A 378 2.16 -13.63 -10.72
C ALA A 378 1.86 -12.37 -11.55
N GLY A 379 0.58 -11.98 -11.64
CA GLY A 379 0.16 -10.75 -12.29
C GLY A 379 0.76 -9.50 -11.63
N LEU A 380 0.64 -9.38 -10.31
CA LEU A 380 1.24 -8.28 -9.53
C LEU A 380 2.76 -8.25 -9.71
N GLY A 381 3.45 -9.40 -9.73
CA GLY A 381 4.89 -9.48 -9.97
C GLY A 381 5.32 -8.93 -11.33
N LEU A 382 4.55 -9.21 -12.39
CA LEU A 382 4.77 -8.61 -13.71
C LEU A 382 4.63 -7.10 -13.68
N LEU A 383 3.61 -6.58 -12.98
CA LEU A 383 3.35 -5.15 -12.85
C LEU A 383 4.48 -4.45 -12.09
N VAL A 384 4.86 -4.96 -10.92
CA VAL A 384 5.96 -4.41 -10.10
C VAL A 384 7.26 -4.32 -10.89
N SER A 385 7.56 -5.33 -11.71
CA SER A 385 8.81 -5.36 -12.47
C SER A 385 8.89 -4.36 -13.63
N GLN A 386 7.76 -3.94 -14.21
CA GLN A 386 7.77 -3.19 -15.48
C GLN A 386 7.10 -1.81 -15.42
N LEU A 387 6.14 -1.62 -14.51
CA LEU A 387 5.26 -0.46 -14.56
C LEU A 387 5.98 0.85 -14.23
N ASN A 388 6.85 0.83 -13.23
CA ASN A 388 7.66 2.00 -12.87
C ASN A 388 8.58 2.42 -14.02
N ASN A 389 9.28 1.47 -14.65
CA ASN A 389 10.15 1.72 -15.79
C ASN A 389 9.37 2.28 -16.99
N TYR A 390 8.20 1.71 -17.30
CA TYR A 390 7.34 2.22 -18.36
C TYR A 390 6.89 3.65 -18.11
N THR A 391 6.51 3.96 -16.85
CA THR A 391 5.99 5.27 -16.45
C THR A 391 7.07 6.35 -16.57
N LEU A 392 8.30 6.04 -16.17
CA LEU A 392 9.39 7.02 -16.14
C LEU A 392 10.17 7.13 -17.46
N ALA A 393 10.10 6.11 -18.34
CA ALA A 393 10.83 6.10 -19.60
C ALA A 393 10.64 7.35 -20.50
N PRO A 394 9.46 8.00 -20.60
CA PRO A 394 9.29 9.18 -21.44
C PRO A 394 9.83 10.47 -20.82
N ILE A 395 10.33 10.43 -19.59
CA ILE A 395 10.71 11.61 -18.81
C ILE A 395 12.21 11.91 -19.02
N GLU A 396 12.53 13.21 -19.12
CA GLU A 396 13.90 13.69 -19.23
C GLU A 396 14.68 13.48 -17.92
N ALA A 397 15.99 13.26 -18.01
CA ALA A 397 16.85 12.91 -16.88
C ALA A 397 16.72 13.91 -15.70
N GLU A 398 16.66 15.21 -16.02
CA GLU A 398 16.58 16.30 -15.05
C GLU A 398 15.26 16.27 -14.23
N ARG A 399 14.22 15.64 -14.78
CA ARG A 399 12.87 15.61 -14.21
C ARG A 399 12.45 14.23 -13.66
N ILE A 400 13.32 13.22 -13.77
CA ILE A 400 13.03 11.86 -13.29
C ILE A 400 12.68 11.85 -11.80
N SER A 401 13.40 12.61 -10.97
CA SER A 401 13.15 12.66 -9.52
C SER A 401 11.74 13.18 -9.20
N GLU A 402 11.30 14.24 -9.89
CA GLU A 402 9.95 14.80 -9.73
C GLU A 402 8.88 13.82 -10.19
N ALA A 403 9.07 13.22 -11.36
CA ALA A 403 8.15 12.22 -11.93
C ALA A 403 8.06 10.96 -11.06
N ALA A 404 9.17 10.50 -10.50
CA ALA A 404 9.21 9.38 -9.57
C ALA A 404 8.46 9.69 -8.27
N GLY A 405 8.59 10.92 -7.75
CA GLY A 405 7.81 11.38 -6.61
C GLY A 405 6.29 11.34 -6.86
N VAL A 406 5.87 11.83 -8.03
CA VAL A 406 4.45 11.77 -8.44
C VAL A 406 3.98 10.33 -8.60
N ASN A 407 4.80 9.45 -9.19
CA ASN A 407 4.47 8.03 -9.35
C ASN A 407 4.35 7.32 -7.98
N SER A 408 5.24 7.62 -7.04
CA SER A 408 5.19 7.07 -5.68
C SER A 408 3.97 7.59 -4.92
N ALA A 409 3.65 8.89 -5.01
CA ALA A 409 2.45 9.46 -4.40
C ALA A 409 1.17 8.80 -4.93
N ALA A 410 1.07 8.62 -6.25
CA ALA A 410 -0.05 7.93 -6.88
C ALA A 410 -0.15 6.46 -6.43
N GLY A 411 0.99 5.79 -6.26
CA GLY A 411 1.05 4.43 -5.73
C GLY A 411 0.55 4.35 -4.28
N SER A 412 1.10 5.15 -3.39
CA SER A 412 0.71 5.15 -1.96
C SER A 412 -0.75 5.58 -1.78
N PHE A 413 -1.23 6.58 -2.55
CA PHE A 413 -2.65 6.94 -2.57
C PHE A 413 -3.52 5.77 -3.06
N GLY A 414 -3.11 5.08 -4.12
CA GLY A 414 -3.81 3.91 -4.62
C GLY A 414 -3.90 2.79 -3.59
N LEU A 415 -2.83 2.54 -2.84
CA LEU A 415 -2.81 1.55 -1.76
C LEU A 415 -3.81 1.93 -0.66
N SER A 416 -3.71 3.16 -0.14
CA SER A 416 -4.63 3.67 0.89
C SER A 416 -6.10 3.63 0.44
N PHE A 417 -6.37 4.10 -0.79
CA PHE A 417 -7.70 4.06 -1.37
C PHE A 417 -8.23 2.63 -1.51
N GLY A 418 -7.40 1.69 -1.94
CA GLY A 418 -7.76 0.28 -2.09
C GLY A 418 -8.08 -0.38 -0.75
N LEU A 419 -7.27 -0.14 0.28
CA LEU A 419 -7.49 -0.59 1.64
C LEU A 419 -8.82 -0.03 2.18
N ALA A 420 -9.01 1.29 2.13
CA ALA A 420 -10.19 1.95 2.64
C ALA A 420 -11.46 1.49 1.91
N LEU A 421 -11.47 1.52 0.57
CA LEU A 421 -12.67 1.20 -0.21
C LEU A 421 -13.06 -0.27 -0.10
N ALA A 422 -12.11 -1.20 -0.16
CA ALA A 422 -12.42 -2.63 -0.03
C ALA A 422 -12.92 -2.96 1.39
N GLY A 423 -12.29 -2.41 2.43
CA GLY A 423 -12.74 -2.56 3.81
C GLY A 423 -14.14 -2.00 4.03
N SER A 424 -14.38 -0.75 3.61
CA SER A 424 -15.69 -0.10 3.76
C SER A 424 -16.79 -0.83 3.00
N LEU A 425 -16.53 -1.29 1.78
CA LEU A 425 -17.51 -2.07 1.02
C LEU A 425 -17.79 -3.43 1.65
N MET A 426 -16.76 -4.07 2.24
CA MET A 426 -16.94 -5.32 2.96
C MET A 426 -17.89 -5.14 4.15
N LEU A 427 -17.66 -4.14 5.00
CA LEU A 427 -18.47 -3.88 6.18
C LEU A 427 -19.88 -3.38 5.81
N ALA A 428 -20.00 -2.48 4.86
CA ALA A 428 -21.31 -2.04 4.37
C ALA A 428 -22.14 -3.19 3.78
N SER A 429 -21.48 -4.10 3.03
CA SER A 429 -22.13 -5.29 2.52
C SER A 429 -22.49 -6.28 3.62
N LEU A 430 -21.67 -6.41 4.66
CA LEU A 430 -21.94 -7.24 5.81
C LEU A 430 -23.19 -6.77 6.55
N ALA A 431 -23.24 -5.46 6.90
CA ALA A 431 -24.39 -4.84 7.54
C ALA A 431 -25.68 -4.98 6.71
N PHE A 432 -25.60 -4.74 5.40
CA PHE A 432 -26.73 -4.91 4.50
C PHE A 432 -27.24 -6.36 4.47
N ASN A 433 -26.34 -7.35 4.40
CA ASN A 433 -26.73 -8.76 4.36
C ASN A 433 -27.31 -9.21 5.70
N PHE A 434 -26.74 -8.80 6.84
CA PHE A 434 -27.31 -9.10 8.16
C PHE A 434 -28.75 -8.57 8.28
N THR A 435 -28.95 -7.30 7.96
CA THR A 435 -30.28 -6.69 8.01
C THR A 435 -31.28 -7.39 7.09
N THR A 436 -30.87 -7.70 5.86
CA THR A 436 -31.74 -8.36 4.89
C THR A 436 -32.10 -9.78 5.32
N LEU A 437 -31.10 -10.58 5.69
CA LEU A 437 -31.31 -11.97 6.08
C LEU A 437 -32.09 -12.10 7.40
N ALA A 438 -31.86 -11.22 8.38
CA ALA A 438 -32.66 -11.18 9.61
C ALA A 438 -34.13 -10.81 9.33
N ASN A 439 -34.37 -9.81 8.46
CA ASN A 439 -35.73 -9.41 8.10
C ASN A 439 -36.47 -10.51 7.33
N ASP A 440 -35.78 -11.25 6.46
CA ASP A 440 -36.34 -12.34 5.65
C ASP A 440 -36.50 -13.65 6.44
N SER A 441 -35.94 -13.73 7.65
CA SER A 441 -36.04 -14.92 8.48
C SER A 441 -37.49 -15.21 8.89
N ALA A 442 -37.90 -16.47 8.72
CA ALA A 442 -39.19 -16.97 9.21
C ALA A 442 -39.09 -17.50 10.67
N VAL A 443 -37.88 -17.69 11.19
CA VAL A 443 -37.62 -18.26 12.51
C VAL A 443 -37.52 -17.16 13.58
N LEU A 444 -36.91 -16.01 13.25
CA LEU A 444 -36.74 -14.90 14.18
C LEU A 444 -38.10 -14.23 14.47
N PRO A 445 -38.45 -13.97 15.75
CA PRO A 445 -39.63 -13.19 16.12
C PRO A 445 -39.57 -11.80 15.49
N PRO A 446 -40.71 -11.22 15.05
CA PRO A 446 -40.72 -9.89 14.42
C PRO A 446 -40.09 -8.79 15.25
N ASP A 447 -40.25 -8.85 16.55
CA ASP A 447 -39.72 -7.85 17.51
C ASP A 447 -38.19 -7.98 17.72
N ASP A 448 -37.63 -9.15 17.47
CA ASP A 448 -36.19 -9.44 17.68
C ASP A 448 -35.36 -9.20 16.41
N LYS A 449 -35.97 -9.12 15.22
CA LYS A 449 -35.26 -9.00 13.92
C LYS A 449 -34.35 -7.79 13.86
N GLU A 450 -34.81 -6.63 14.28
CA GLU A 450 -34.05 -5.39 14.27
C GLU A 450 -32.92 -5.44 15.33
N GLN A 451 -33.20 -6.03 16.48
CA GLN A 451 -32.22 -6.21 17.55
C GLN A 451 -31.11 -7.19 17.11
N VAL A 452 -31.46 -8.32 16.52
CA VAL A 452 -30.49 -9.31 15.98
C VAL A 452 -29.63 -8.66 14.89
N ALA A 453 -30.24 -7.93 13.96
CA ALA A 453 -29.49 -7.23 12.91
C ALA A 453 -28.53 -6.19 13.50
N THR A 454 -28.94 -5.46 14.54
CA THR A 454 -28.11 -4.43 15.21
C THR A 454 -26.94 -5.09 15.95
N VAL A 455 -27.22 -6.12 16.77
CA VAL A 455 -26.19 -6.87 17.52
C VAL A 455 -25.18 -7.52 16.55
N LEU A 456 -25.66 -8.18 15.49
CA LEU A 456 -24.76 -8.75 14.47
C LEU A 456 -23.92 -7.67 13.79
N ASN A 457 -24.44 -6.47 13.57
CA ASN A 457 -23.66 -5.38 12.97
C ASN A 457 -22.61 -4.82 13.94
N GLU A 458 -22.95 -4.67 15.22
CA GLU A 458 -22.01 -4.14 16.23
C GLU A 458 -20.93 -5.15 16.58
N ASP A 459 -21.29 -6.42 16.71
CA ASP A 459 -20.38 -7.50 17.14
C ASP A 459 -19.63 -8.18 15.98
N ALA A 460 -20.15 -8.11 14.76
CA ALA A 460 -19.58 -8.82 13.59
C ALA A 460 -18.15 -8.39 13.24
N GLU A 461 -17.75 -7.18 13.61
CA GLU A 461 -16.40 -6.67 13.42
C GLU A 461 -15.39 -7.21 14.45
N VAL A 462 -15.87 -7.73 15.57
CA VAL A 462 -15.03 -8.11 16.73
C VAL A 462 -15.08 -9.61 16.99
N MET A 463 -16.14 -10.29 16.52
CA MET A 463 -16.48 -11.64 16.96
C MET A 463 -16.22 -12.68 15.88
N SER A 464 -15.49 -13.73 16.22
CA SER A 464 -15.37 -14.95 15.41
C SER A 464 -16.67 -15.77 15.45
N ASN A 465 -16.82 -16.76 14.56
CA ASN A 465 -17.97 -17.65 14.55
C ASN A 465 -18.10 -18.40 15.89
N THR A 466 -16.98 -18.92 16.41
CA THR A 466 -16.92 -19.61 17.70
C THR A 466 -17.33 -18.71 18.89
N ALA A 467 -16.94 -17.44 18.87
CA ALA A 467 -17.33 -16.48 19.90
C ALA A 467 -18.82 -16.14 19.81
N LEU A 468 -19.38 -16.02 18.60
CA LEU A 468 -20.83 -15.83 18.39
C LEU A 468 -21.63 -17.04 18.92
N GLU A 469 -21.22 -18.26 18.63
CA GLU A 469 -21.85 -19.47 19.15
C GLU A 469 -21.85 -19.49 20.69
N ALA A 470 -20.75 -19.10 21.32
CA ALA A 470 -20.64 -19.03 22.77
C ALA A 470 -21.59 -17.96 23.37
N GLN A 471 -21.74 -16.82 22.71
CA GLN A 471 -22.66 -15.76 23.14
C GLN A 471 -24.13 -16.18 23.05
N LEU A 472 -24.46 -16.95 22.01
CA LEU A 472 -25.82 -17.45 21.77
C LEU A 472 -26.19 -18.67 22.64
N ALA A 473 -25.30 -19.20 23.48
CA ALA A 473 -25.52 -20.43 24.26
C ALA A 473 -26.77 -20.39 25.20
N GLY A 474 -27.30 -19.19 25.48
CA GLY A 474 -28.53 -18.99 26.30
C GLY A 474 -29.83 -18.90 25.49
N GLU A 475 -29.74 -18.80 24.14
CA GLU A 475 -30.92 -18.64 23.29
C GLU A 475 -31.55 -20.00 22.93
N PRO A 476 -32.82 -20.04 22.49
CA PRO A 476 -33.45 -21.26 21.96
C PRO A 476 -32.66 -21.85 20.79
N PRO A 477 -32.51 -23.19 20.70
CA PRO A 477 -31.68 -23.83 19.66
C PRO A 477 -32.06 -23.43 18.21
N GLU A 478 -33.33 -23.18 17.94
CA GLU A 478 -33.81 -22.75 16.62
C GLU A 478 -33.33 -21.33 16.28
N ILE A 479 -33.33 -20.42 17.26
CA ILE A 479 -32.83 -19.04 17.10
C ILE A 479 -31.31 -19.05 16.97
N GLN A 480 -30.59 -19.83 17.78
CA GLN A 480 -29.13 -20.00 17.62
C GLN A 480 -28.76 -20.44 16.21
N ALA A 481 -29.39 -21.52 15.72
CA ALA A 481 -29.12 -22.06 14.39
C ALA A 481 -29.40 -21.04 13.29
N GLU A 482 -30.44 -20.24 13.43
CA GLU A 482 -30.81 -19.23 12.44
C GLU A 482 -29.82 -18.04 12.45
N ILE A 483 -29.39 -17.57 13.60
CA ILE A 483 -28.40 -16.47 13.69
C ILE A 483 -27.05 -16.94 13.12
N ILE A 484 -26.62 -18.17 13.42
CA ILE A 484 -25.39 -18.75 12.85
C ILE A 484 -25.52 -18.84 11.33
N ARG A 485 -26.66 -19.34 10.81
CA ARG A 485 -26.92 -19.40 9.37
C ARG A 485 -26.81 -18.03 8.70
N ILE A 486 -27.42 -16.99 9.31
CA ILE A 486 -27.36 -15.61 8.79
C ILE A 486 -25.90 -15.13 8.75
N ASN A 487 -25.13 -15.39 9.80
CA ASN A 487 -23.71 -15.02 9.87
C ASN A 487 -22.87 -15.75 8.80
N ASP A 488 -23.05 -17.06 8.66
CA ASP A 488 -22.31 -17.88 7.68
C ASP A 488 -22.63 -17.52 6.22
N GLU A 489 -23.83 -17.02 5.97
CA GLU A 489 -24.23 -16.58 4.62
C GLU A 489 -23.80 -15.14 4.33
N ALA A 490 -23.84 -14.23 5.31
CA ALA A 490 -23.52 -12.83 5.14
C ALA A 490 -22.02 -12.58 4.92
N ARG A 491 -21.14 -13.21 5.71
CA ARG A 491 -19.70 -12.97 5.69
C ARG A 491 -19.02 -13.30 4.37
N PRO A 492 -19.26 -14.48 3.74
CA PRO A 492 -18.71 -14.76 2.40
C PRO A 492 -19.20 -13.78 1.33
N ARG A 493 -20.48 -13.36 1.39
CA ARG A 493 -21.03 -12.36 0.46
C ARG A 493 -20.33 -11.01 0.61
N ALA A 494 -20.08 -10.58 1.84
CA ALA A 494 -19.36 -9.34 2.11
C ALA A 494 -17.94 -9.36 1.52
N LEU A 495 -17.21 -10.48 1.65
CA LEU A 495 -15.92 -10.64 1.00
C LEU A 495 -16.02 -10.61 -0.52
N GLN A 496 -17.02 -11.26 -1.12
CA GLN A 496 -17.21 -11.23 -2.57
C GLN A 496 -17.38 -9.78 -3.07
N VAL A 497 -18.12 -8.95 -2.35
CA VAL A 497 -18.31 -7.53 -2.68
C VAL A 497 -16.98 -6.76 -2.53
N ALA A 498 -16.24 -6.98 -1.46
CA ALA A 498 -14.92 -6.36 -1.26
C ALA A 498 -13.94 -6.69 -2.41
N LEU A 499 -13.95 -7.94 -2.89
CA LEU A 499 -13.10 -8.39 -4.00
C LEU A 499 -13.45 -7.76 -5.36
N LEU A 500 -14.60 -7.10 -5.49
CA LEU A 500 -14.91 -6.31 -6.69
C LEU A 500 -13.96 -5.10 -6.82
N VAL A 501 -13.43 -4.55 -5.71
CA VAL A 501 -12.48 -3.43 -5.76
C VAL A 501 -11.19 -3.80 -6.50
N PRO A 502 -10.43 -4.84 -6.08
CA PRO A 502 -9.25 -5.28 -6.81
C PRO A 502 -9.57 -5.78 -8.23
N LEU A 503 -10.73 -6.40 -8.45
CA LEU A 503 -11.16 -6.82 -9.78
C LEU A 503 -11.36 -5.62 -10.72
N LEU A 504 -12.11 -4.61 -10.29
CA LEU A 504 -12.36 -3.41 -11.10
C LEU A 504 -11.06 -2.63 -11.36
N ALA A 505 -10.20 -2.51 -10.34
CA ALA A 505 -8.88 -1.90 -10.53
C ALA A 505 -8.05 -2.67 -11.56
N ALA A 506 -8.04 -4.00 -11.51
CA ALA A 506 -7.34 -4.83 -12.49
C ALA A 506 -7.93 -4.69 -13.91
N LEU A 507 -9.25 -4.61 -14.05
CA LEU A 507 -9.92 -4.40 -15.35
C LEU A 507 -9.63 -3.02 -15.94
N ILE A 508 -9.67 -1.95 -15.13
CA ILE A 508 -9.28 -0.60 -15.56
C ILE A 508 -7.80 -0.57 -15.95
N GLY A 509 -6.94 -1.21 -15.14
CA GLY A 509 -5.52 -1.38 -15.44
C GLY A 509 -5.29 -2.17 -16.74
N LEU A 510 -6.06 -3.22 -16.98
CA LEU A 510 -6.04 -3.99 -18.22
C LEU A 510 -6.43 -3.14 -19.43
N PHE A 511 -7.48 -2.33 -19.31
CA PHE A 511 -7.87 -1.36 -20.33
C PHE A 511 -6.73 -0.37 -20.65
N ASN A 512 -6.07 0.16 -19.61
CA ASN A 512 -4.87 0.97 -19.78
C ASN A 512 -3.74 0.20 -20.47
N GLY A 513 -3.55 -1.08 -20.14
CA GLY A 513 -2.59 -1.98 -20.79
C GLY A 513 -2.84 -2.14 -22.30
N PHE A 514 -4.09 -2.23 -22.74
CA PHE A 514 -4.43 -2.22 -24.17
C PHE A 514 -4.07 -0.90 -24.83
N ARG A 515 -4.27 0.23 -24.16
CA ARG A 515 -3.87 1.56 -24.66
C ARG A 515 -2.36 1.69 -24.75
N MET A 516 -1.61 1.17 -23.76
CA MET A 516 -0.14 1.15 -23.74
C MET A 516 0.42 0.37 -24.94
N VAL A 517 -0.13 -0.81 -25.23
CA VAL A 517 0.33 -1.66 -26.35
C VAL A 517 0.12 -0.99 -27.71
N ARG A 518 -0.90 -0.15 -27.84
CA ARG A 518 -1.17 0.60 -29.09
C ARG A 518 -0.25 1.82 -29.29
N MET A 519 0.48 2.24 -28.25
CA MET A 519 1.45 3.33 -28.38
C MET A 519 2.80 2.79 -28.86
N PRO A 520 3.60 3.60 -29.57
CA PRO A 520 4.96 3.22 -29.94
C PRO A 520 5.79 2.99 -28.67
N ASP A 521 6.82 2.14 -28.78
CA ASP A 521 7.74 1.91 -27.68
C ASP A 521 8.46 3.20 -27.31
N VAL A 522 8.39 3.56 -26.05
CA VAL A 522 9.10 4.70 -25.51
C VAL A 522 10.54 4.26 -25.28
N LYS A 523 11.46 4.74 -26.12
CA LYS A 523 12.89 4.64 -25.82
C LYS A 523 13.19 5.54 -24.63
N PRO A 524 14.00 5.11 -23.65
CA PRO A 524 14.42 5.97 -22.55
C PRO A 524 15.08 7.24 -23.11
N LYS A 525 14.62 8.41 -22.67
CA LYS A 525 15.19 9.70 -23.10
C LYS A 525 16.47 10.06 -22.36
N ALA A 526 16.67 9.54 -21.15
CA ALA A 526 17.95 9.59 -20.47
C ALA A 526 18.83 8.49 -21.06
N ASP A 527 20.10 8.77 -21.30
CA ASP A 527 21.10 7.84 -21.83
C ASP A 527 21.21 6.56 -20.99
N LEU A 528 20.17 5.73 -21.11
CA LEU A 528 20.15 4.36 -20.61
C LEU A 528 20.78 3.40 -21.64
N GLU A 529 21.28 3.89 -22.77
CA GLU A 529 22.02 3.07 -23.72
C GLU A 529 23.29 2.46 -23.10
N GLU A 530 23.92 3.12 -22.13
CA GLU A 530 24.94 2.48 -21.30
C GLU A 530 24.38 1.42 -20.33
N PHE A 531 23.07 1.39 -20.09
CA PHE A 531 22.41 0.44 -19.21
C PHE A 531 22.13 -0.93 -19.85
N ALA A 532 22.11 -1.03 -21.16
CA ALA A 532 21.71 -2.24 -21.88
C ALA A 532 22.90 -3.07 -22.41
N LEU A 533 24.11 -2.53 -22.46
CA LEU A 533 25.26 -3.17 -23.12
C LEU A 533 26.32 -3.73 -22.18
N GLY A 534 26.09 -3.78 -20.89
CA GLY A 534 27.01 -4.34 -19.89
C GLY A 534 26.37 -5.50 -19.11
N GLY A 535 25.90 -6.55 -19.79
CA GLY A 535 25.38 -7.77 -19.14
C GLY A 535 26.21 -8.96 -19.46
#